data_20944be659c9815e71c57eccdb9f1fa5
#
_entry.id   20944be659c9815e71c57eccdb9f1fa5
#
_cell.length_a   1.000
_cell.length_b   1.000
_cell.length_c   1.000
_cell.angle_alpha   90.00
_cell.angle_beta   90.00
_cell.angle_gamma   90.00
#
_symmetry.space_group_name_H-M   'P 1'
#
loop_
_entity.id
_entity.type
_entity.pdbx_description
1 polymer ?
#
loop_
_entity_poly.entity_id
_entity_poly.type
_entity_poly.pdbx_seq_one_letter_code
_entity_poly.pdbx_strand_id
1 'polypeptide(L)'
;MSRSCYIDHLVFRAVTVDIIAPKAPNVPVWQGPDSTESHIVIKVLFVCTGNICRSPTADGIFKTMVSKAGMDDAIKVDSCGLSGYHAGEQAXXXXSREMAASRGYDLSLIRSRKITSSDYSEFDYILAMDDGHLADMQNQCPSQYRDKLELFLDYHPNRKGQSVPDPYYGGANGFKSVFDMIEETSGALLIHIREKHGI
;
A
#
# COMPACT_ATOMS: atom_id res chain seq x y z
N MET A 1 -42.64 72.14 -43.19
CA MET A 1 -41.35 72.35 -43.87
C MET A 1 -40.51 71.04 -43.71
N SER A 2 -40.54 70.26 -44.76
CA SER A 2 -39.97 68.91 -44.80
C SER A 2 -38.68 68.97 -45.62
N ARG A 3 -37.60 68.44 -45.03
CA ARG A 3 -36.37 68.17 -45.79
C ARG A 3 -36.13 66.67 -45.84
N SER A 4 -36.27 66.15 -47.04
CA SER A 4 -35.92 64.75 -47.38
C SER A 4 -34.40 64.64 -47.54
N CYS A 5 -33.82 63.67 -46.84
CA CYS A 5 -32.41 63.28 -47.06
C CYS A 5 -32.39 62.00 -47.91
N TYR A 6 -31.73 62.13 -49.02
CA TYR A 6 -31.43 61.00 -49.92
C TYR A 6 -30.21 60.27 -49.42
N ILE A 7 -30.30 58.98 -49.27
CA ILE A 7 -29.12 58.15 -48.92
C ILE A 7 -28.80 57.28 -50.14
N ASP A 8 -27.58 57.46 -50.65
CA ASP A 8 -27.04 56.69 -51.77
C ASP A 8 -26.70 55.27 -51.32
N HIS A 9 -27.18 54.33 -52.10
CA HIS A 9 -26.85 52.91 -51.93
C HIS A 9 -25.43 52.62 -52.48
N LEU A 10 -24.45 52.50 -51.62
CA LEU A 10 -23.14 51.91 -51.96
C LEU A 10 -23.24 50.38 -51.92
N VAL A 11 -23.11 49.74 -53.06
CA VAL A 11 -23.09 48.29 -53.24
C VAL A 11 -21.69 47.85 -52.92
N PHE A 12 -21.51 47.25 -51.73
CA PHE A 12 -20.26 46.56 -51.37
C PHE A 12 -20.23 45.19 -52.04
N ARG A 13 -19.31 45.03 -52.98
CA ARG A 13 -19.01 43.71 -53.57
C ARG A 13 -18.14 42.96 -52.58
N ALA A 14 -18.68 41.89 -51.95
CA ALA A 14 -17.92 41.00 -51.07
C ALA A 14 -16.91 40.17 -51.88
N VAL A 15 -15.64 40.39 -51.64
CA VAL A 15 -14.56 39.54 -52.17
C VAL A 15 -14.39 38.40 -51.19
N THR A 16 -14.80 37.18 -51.57
CA THR A 16 -14.57 35.97 -50.80
C THR A 16 -13.12 35.54 -51.04
N VAL A 17 -12.30 35.67 -49.99
CA VAL A 17 -10.96 35.12 -49.98
C VAL A 17 -11.06 33.70 -49.41
N ASP A 18 -10.79 32.69 -50.24
CA ASP A 18 -10.69 31.30 -49.80
C ASP A 18 -9.42 31.16 -48.97
N ILE A 19 -9.61 31.19 -47.64
CA ILE A 19 -8.53 30.88 -46.71
C ILE A 19 -8.36 29.37 -46.69
N ILE A 20 -7.37 28.83 -47.40
CA ILE A 20 -6.99 27.45 -47.34
C ILE A 20 -6.34 27.26 -45.96
N ALA A 21 -7.06 26.62 -45.03
CA ALA A 21 -6.53 26.29 -43.72
C ALA A 21 -5.31 25.36 -43.89
N PRO A 22 -4.19 25.62 -43.23
CA PRO A 22 -3.02 24.71 -43.30
C PRO A 22 -3.40 23.34 -42.73
N LYS A 23 -3.04 22.30 -43.45
CA LYS A 23 -3.23 20.91 -43.02
C LYS A 23 -2.50 20.72 -41.70
N ALA A 24 -3.22 20.34 -40.64
CA ALA A 24 -2.64 20.08 -39.33
C ALA A 24 -1.50 19.05 -39.46
N PRO A 25 -0.36 19.27 -38.80
CA PRO A 25 0.71 18.30 -38.83
C PRO A 25 0.24 16.97 -38.25
N ASN A 26 0.67 15.86 -38.87
CA ASN A 26 0.41 14.50 -38.38
C ASN A 26 1.16 14.35 -37.04
N VAL A 27 0.54 14.76 -35.95
CA VAL A 27 1.07 14.50 -34.61
C VAL A 27 0.76 13.05 -34.33
N PRO A 28 1.77 12.22 -34.03
CA PRO A 28 1.47 10.84 -33.65
C PRO A 28 0.56 10.85 -32.43
N VAL A 29 -0.57 10.19 -32.53
CA VAL A 29 -1.50 10.03 -31.39
C VAL A 29 -0.72 9.21 -30.35
N TRP A 30 -0.47 9.80 -29.21
CA TRP A 30 0.17 9.11 -28.10
C TRP A 30 -0.72 7.92 -27.72
N GLN A 31 -0.26 6.72 -28.03
CA GLN A 31 -0.91 5.51 -27.57
C GLN A 31 -0.32 5.25 -26.20
N GLY A 32 -1.16 5.45 -25.18
CA GLY A 32 -0.77 5.18 -23.81
C GLY A 32 -0.20 3.76 -23.67
N PRO A 33 0.47 3.47 -22.56
CA PRO A 33 1.09 2.16 -22.38
C PRO A 33 0.08 1.05 -22.63
N ASP A 34 0.51 0.06 -23.38
CA ASP A 34 -0.33 -1.07 -23.77
C ASP A 34 -0.91 -1.72 -22.51
N SER A 35 -2.23 -1.80 -22.43
CA SER A 35 -2.95 -2.32 -21.27
C SER A 35 -2.74 -3.84 -21.03
N THR A 36 -1.81 -4.44 -21.74
CA THR A 36 -1.46 -5.85 -21.63
C THR A 36 -0.25 -6.13 -20.74
N GLU A 37 0.42 -5.11 -20.19
CA GLU A 37 1.42 -5.36 -19.16
C GLU A 37 0.72 -5.88 -17.91
N SER A 38 0.95 -7.15 -17.58
CA SER A 38 0.51 -7.73 -16.33
C SER A 38 1.24 -7.00 -15.20
N HIS A 39 0.56 -6.05 -14.58
CA HIS A 39 1.11 -5.38 -13.40
C HIS A 39 1.29 -6.44 -12.31
N ILE A 40 2.53 -6.72 -11.98
CA ILE A 40 2.85 -7.62 -10.87
C ILE A 40 2.39 -6.93 -9.58
N VAL A 41 1.44 -7.54 -8.89
CA VAL A 41 0.97 -7.05 -7.60
C VAL A 41 1.64 -7.87 -6.50
N ILE A 42 2.49 -7.24 -5.73
CA ILE A 42 3.21 -7.86 -4.61
C ILE A 42 2.30 -7.87 -3.39
N LYS A 43 2.15 -9.02 -2.75
CA LYS A 43 1.28 -9.19 -1.59
C LYS A 43 2.10 -9.48 -0.34
N VAL A 44 1.91 -8.67 0.71
CA VAL A 44 2.64 -8.76 1.99
C VAL A 44 1.65 -9.09 3.12
N LEU A 45 1.96 -10.13 3.89
CA LEU A 45 1.15 -10.57 5.03
C LEU A 45 1.98 -10.52 6.31
N PHE A 46 1.49 -9.79 7.31
CA PHE A 46 2.09 -9.74 8.63
C PHE A 46 1.38 -10.70 9.58
N VAL A 47 2.16 -11.51 10.34
CA VAL A 47 1.59 -12.58 11.17
C VAL A 47 2.09 -12.47 12.61
N CYS A 48 1.13 -12.51 13.58
CA CYS A 48 1.45 -12.65 15.00
C CYS A 48 0.49 -13.68 15.64
N THR A 49 0.41 -13.75 16.97
CA THR A 49 -0.46 -14.74 17.63
C THR A 49 -1.94 -14.46 17.36
N GLY A 50 -2.42 -13.29 17.77
CA GLY A 50 -3.87 -12.99 17.79
C GLY A 50 -4.34 -11.96 16.79
N ASN A 51 -3.44 -11.36 16.02
CA ASN A 51 -3.75 -10.29 15.05
C ASN A 51 -4.47 -9.09 15.70
N ILE A 52 -4.08 -8.74 16.92
CA ILE A 52 -4.68 -7.60 17.64
C ILE A 52 -3.66 -6.54 18.05
N CYS A 53 -2.36 -6.84 17.94
CA CYS A 53 -1.34 -5.89 18.39
C CYS A 53 -0.23 -5.72 17.33
N ARG A 54 0.78 -6.61 17.30
CA ARG A 54 1.98 -6.46 16.46
C ARG A 54 1.67 -6.46 14.96
N SER A 55 1.04 -7.50 14.45
CA SER A 55 0.80 -7.61 12.99
C SER A 55 -0.16 -6.55 12.44
N PRO A 56 -1.27 -6.15 13.13
CA PRO A 56 -2.08 -5.06 12.58
C PRO A 56 -1.40 -3.69 12.70
N THR A 57 -0.48 -3.50 13.63
CA THR A 57 0.34 -2.27 13.67
C THR A 57 1.24 -2.20 12.44
N ALA A 58 1.92 -3.32 12.09
CA ALA A 58 2.75 -3.38 10.90
C ALA A 58 1.92 -3.18 9.62
N ASP A 59 0.76 -3.81 9.55
CA ASP A 59 -0.20 -3.66 8.44
C ASP A 59 -0.55 -2.19 8.21
N GLY A 60 -1.05 -1.50 9.24
CA GLY A 60 -1.48 -0.11 9.10
C GLY A 60 -0.35 0.85 8.78
N ILE A 61 0.81 0.66 9.39
CA ILE A 61 2.01 1.47 9.11
C ILE A 61 2.45 1.24 7.65
N PHE A 62 2.59 -0.02 7.26
CA PHE A 62 3.09 -0.36 5.93
C PHE A 62 2.10 0.08 4.83
N LYS A 63 0.79 -0.13 5.01
CA LYS A 63 -0.25 0.39 4.10
C LYS A 63 -0.12 1.90 3.90
N THR A 64 0.06 2.63 5.00
CA THR A 64 0.20 4.09 4.93
C THR A 64 1.47 4.49 4.17
N MET A 65 2.57 3.77 4.36
CA MET A 65 3.82 4.05 3.64
C MET A 65 3.68 3.74 2.14
N VAL A 66 3.04 2.63 1.79
CA VAL A 66 2.75 2.23 0.41
C VAL A 66 1.90 3.32 -0.26
N SER A 67 0.85 3.78 0.43
CA SER A 67 -0.04 4.82 -0.10
C SER A 67 0.69 6.16 -0.29
N LYS A 68 1.49 6.57 0.69
CA LYS A 68 2.30 7.81 0.56
C LYS A 68 3.31 7.74 -0.58
N ALA A 69 3.75 6.53 -0.93
CA ALA A 69 4.65 6.30 -2.06
C ALA A 69 3.90 6.18 -3.41
N GLY A 70 2.57 6.21 -3.40
CA GLY A 70 1.75 6.08 -4.61
C GLY A 70 1.76 4.66 -5.19
N MET A 71 1.95 3.64 -4.35
CA MET A 71 2.17 2.26 -4.78
C MET A 71 1.01 1.32 -4.43
N ASP A 72 -0.19 1.86 -4.16
CA ASP A 72 -1.38 1.07 -3.77
C ASP A 72 -1.78 0.03 -4.83
N ASP A 73 -1.49 0.27 -6.09
CA ASP A 73 -1.81 -0.67 -7.17
C ASP A 73 -0.75 -1.76 -7.32
N ALA A 74 0.48 -1.50 -6.86
CA ALA A 74 1.60 -2.45 -6.98
C ALA A 74 1.80 -3.30 -5.73
N ILE A 75 1.40 -2.81 -4.54
CA ILE A 75 1.62 -3.54 -3.28
C ILE A 75 0.30 -3.63 -2.50
N LYS A 76 -0.11 -4.86 -2.19
CA LYS A 76 -1.27 -5.15 -1.33
C LYS A 76 -0.78 -5.68 0.01
N VAL A 77 -1.41 -5.23 1.08
CA VAL A 77 -0.96 -5.51 2.45
C VAL A 77 -2.14 -6.06 3.26
N ASP A 78 -1.85 -7.04 4.12
CA ASP A 78 -2.83 -7.59 5.04
C ASP A 78 -2.12 -8.11 6.29
N SER A 79 -2.90 -8.49 7.31
CA SER A 79 -2.37 -9.11 8.51
C SER A 79 -3.30 -10.19 9.03
N CYS A 80 -2.74 -11.17 9.73
CA CYS A 80 -3.52 -12.25 10.32
C CYS A 80 -2.86 -12.75 11.62
N GLY A 81 -3.58 -13.64 12.31
CA GLY A 81 -3.10 -14.30 13.51
C GLY A 81 -3.05 -15.80 13.33
N LEU A 82 -2.14 -16.44 14.06
CA LEU A 82 -2.09 -17.91 14.13
C LEU A 82 -3.33 -18.45 14.85
N SER A 83 -3.81 -17.72 15.87
CA SER A 83 -5.02 -18.09 16.58
C SER A 83 -6.23 -17.30 16.04
N GLY A 84 -7.40 -17.88 16.16
CA GLY A 84 -8.64 -17.23 15.76
C GLY A 84 -9.44 -16.61 16.91
N TYR A 85 -8.84 -16.51 18.10
CA TYR A 85 -9.55 -16.04 19.31
C TYR A 85 -10.19 -14.66 19.14
N HIS A 86 -9.57 -13.80 18.38
CA HIS A 86 -9.99 -12.39 18.20
C HIS A 86 -10.59 -12.13 16.82
N ALA A 87 -10.93 -13.18 16.08
CA ALA A 87 -11.45 -13.01 14.70
C ALA A 87 -12.66 -12.07 14.65
N GLY A 88 -12.59 -11.05 13.82
CA GLY A 88 -13.63 -10.02 13.69
C GLY A 88 -13.44 -8.81 14.61
N GLU A 89 -12.62 -8.94 15.65
CA GLU A 89 -12.35 -7.82 16.57
C GLU A 89 -11.48 -6.74 15.89
N GLN A 90 -11.64 -5.51 16.33
CA GLN A 90 -10.80 -4.41 15.86
C GLN A 90 -9.38 -4.56 16.44
N ALA A 91 -8.42 -4.23 15.62
CA ALA A 91 -7.00 -4.25 16.04
C ALA A 91 -6.79 -3.48 17.32
N UNK A 92 -5.91 -4.15 18.03
CA UNK A 92 -5.44 -3.65 19.19
C UNK A 92 -6.10 -3.00 20.31
N UNK A 93 -5.45 -2.94 21.20
CA UNK A 93 -5.75 -2.30 22.39
C UNK A 93 -5.82 -0.84 22.20
N UNK A 94 -6.17 -0.33 22.88
CA UNK A 94 -6.29 1.05 22.90
C UNK A 94 -5.02 1.77 22.77
N UNK A 95 -4.15 1.27 23.25
CA UNK A 95 -2.86 1.81 23.22
C UNK A 95 -2.19 1.74 21.88
N SER A 96 -2.27 0.71 21.25
CA SER A 96 -1.72 0.64 19.90
C SER A 96 -2.41 1.63 18.96
N ARG A 97 -3.70 1.72 19.04
CA ARG A 97 -4.44 2.66 18.19
C ARG A 97 -4.13 4.13 18.50
N GLU A 98 -4.05 4.45 19.76
CA GLU A 98 -3.70 5.82 20.19
C GLU A 98 -2.31 6.20 19.72
N MET A 99 -1.35 5.30 19.92
CA MET A 99 0.02 5.50 19.43
C MET A 99 0.03 5.68 17.90
N ALA A 100 -0.66 4.82 17.18
CA ALA A 100 -0.75 4.90 15.72
C ALA A 100 -1.37 6.25 15.28
N ALA A 101 -2.49 6.61 15.89
CA ALA A 101 -3.19 7.86 15.57
C ALA A 101 -2.32 9.09 15.85
N SER A 102 -1.58 9.08 16.96
CA SER A 102 -0.67 10.20 17.31
C SER A 102 0.45 10.40 16.28
N ARG A 103 0.74 9.37 15.48
CA ARG A 103 1.76 9.41 14.43
C ARG A 103 1.18 9.45 13.01
N GLY A 104 -0.14 9.60 12.90
CA GLY A 104 -0.82 9.73 11.60
C GLY A 104 -1.10 8.42 10.90
N TYR A 105 -1.17 7.32 11.65
CA TYR A 105 -1.53 6.01 11.11
C TYR A 105 -2.93 5.61 11.59
N ASP A 106 -3.76 5.12 10.68
CA ASP A 106 -5.13 4.69 11.01
C ASP A 106 -5.25 3.16 11.00
N LEU A 107 -5.51 2.58 12.17
CA LEU A 107 -5.72 1.15 12.33
C LEU A 107 -7.21 0.79 12.46
N SER A 108 -8.11 1.77 12.28
CA SER A 108 -9.55 1.60 12.60
C SER A 108 -10.27 0.56 11.74
N LEU A 109 -9.81 0.38 10.51
CA LEU A 109 -10.45 -0.54 9.57
C LEU A 109 -9.89 -1.97 9.64
N ILE A 110 -8.79 -2.16 10.35
CA ILE A 110 -8.14 -3.49 10.41
C ILE A 110 -8.95 -4.38 11.37
N ARG A 111 -9.31 -5.56 10.87
CA ARG A 111 -10.03 -6.58 11.65
C ARG A 111 -9.18 -7.83 11.76
N SER A 112 -9.12 -8.35 12.97
CA SER A 112 -8.40 -9.60 13.24
C SER A 112 -9.01 -10.74 12.43
N ARG A 113 -8.15 -11.55 11.82
CA ARG A 113 -8.53 -12.79 11.15
C ARG A 113 -7.49 -13.87 11.42
N LYS A 114 -7.90 -15.12 11.30
CA LYS A 114 -6.98 -16.25 11.42
C LYS A 114 -6.29 -16.49 10.07
N ILE A 115 -5.05 -16.97 10.10
CA ILE A 115 -4.34 -17.42 8.91
C ILE A 115 -5.06 -18.62 8.31
N THR A 116 -5.09 -18.70 6.99
CA THR A 116 -5.71 -19.79 6.22
C THR A 116 -4.66 -20.46 5.33
N SER A 117 -4.97 -21.66 4.85
CA SER A 117 -4.07 -22.38 3.94
C SER A 117 -3.85 -21.62 2.62
N SER A 118 -4.85 -20.85 2.16
CA SER A 118 -4.72 -20.07 0.93
C SER A 118 -3.72 -18.91 1.08
N ASP A 119 -3.54 -18.36 2.29
CA ASP A 119 -2.59 -17.27 2.52
C ASP A 119 -1.17 -17.64 2.06
N TYR A 120 -0.76 -18.91 2.31
CA TYR A 120 0.58 -19.37 1.92
C TYR A 120 0.80 -19.32 0.40
N SER A 121 -0.25 -19.57 -0.38
CA SER A 121 -0.13 -19.52 -1.85
C SER A 121 -0.30 -18.10 -2.40
N GLU A 122 -1.14 -17.29 -1.76
CA GLU A 122 -1.56 -15.98 -2.27
C GLU A 122 -0.57 -14.85 -1.99
N PHE A 123 0.15 -14.90 -0.87
CA PHE A 123 1.07 -13.84 -0.49
C PHE A 123 2.51 -14.16 -0.95
N ASP A 124 3.26 -13.12 -1.28
CA ASP A 124 4.66 -13.20 -1.72
C ASP A 124 5.63 -13.08 -0.56
N TYR A 125 5.26 -12.28 0.44
CA TYR A 125 6.00 -12.09 1.69
C TYR A 125 5.08 -12.43 2.85
N ILE A 126 5.47 -13.40 3.69
CA ILE A 126 4.70 -13.80 4.88
C ILE A 126 5.61 -13.62 6.09
N LEU A 127 5.38 -12.54 6.82
CA LEU A 127 6.35 -11.97 7.75
C LEU A 127 5.93 -12.20 9.21
N ALA A 128 6.67 -13.08 9.88
CA ALA A 128 6.45 -13.43 11.28
C ALA A 128 6.97 -12.33 12.22
N MET A 129 6.20 -12.00 13.23
CA MET A 129 6.64 -11.03 14.24
C MET A 129 7.71 -11.59 15.18
N ASP A 130 7.77 -12.90 15.37
CA ASP A 130 8.79 -13.53 16.21
C ASP A 130 9.09 -14.96 15.77
N ASP A 131 10.13 -15.54 16.39
CA ASP A 131 10.61 -16.90 16.08
C ASP A 131 9.54 -17.98 16.32
N GLY A 132 8.73 -17.81 17.36
CA GLY A 132 7.64 -18.74 17.66
C GLY A 132 6.60 -18.74 16.53
N HIS A 133 6.21 -17.55 16.06
CA HIS A 133 5.28 -17.44 14.94
C HIS A 133 5.88 -18.06 13.66
N LEU A 134 7.16 -17.82 13.41
CA LEU A 134 7.84 -18.38 12.23
C LEU A 134 7.84 -19.91 12.29
N ALA A 135 8.19 -20.48 13.44
CA ALA A 135 8.21 -21.94 13.63
C ALA A 135 6.82 -22.55 13.43
N ASP A 136 5.79 -21.92 14.02
CA ASP A 136 4.40 -22.40 13.87
C ASP A 136 3.93 -22.35 12.41
N MET A 137 4.29 -21.29 11.70
CA MET A 137 3.98 -21.20 10.26
C MET A 137 4.72 -22.26 9.45
N GLN A 138 5.98 -22.48 9.72
CA GLN A 138 6.80 -23.52 9.04
C GLN A 138 6.18 -24.91 9.20
N ASN A 139 5.61 -25.19 10.36
CA ASN A 139 4.95 -26.48 10.64
C ASN A 139 3.64 -26.64 9.87
N GLN A 140 2.93 -25.53 9.55
CA GLN A 140 1.64 -25.56 8.89
C GLN A 140 1.74 -25.34 7.37
N CYS A 141 2.81 -24.69 6.92
CA CYS A 141 2.99 -24.25 5.54
C CYS A 141 3.38 -25.44 4.62
N PRO A 142 2.70 -25.60 3.47
CA PRO A 142 3.17 -26.57 2.48
C PRO A 142 4.58 -26.25 2.03
N SER A 143 5.38 -27.29 1.80
CA SER A 143 6.83 -27.19 1.56
C SER A 143 7.18 -26.21 0.42
N GLN A 144 6.35 -26.16 -0.62
CA GLN A 144 6.60 -25.32 -1.79
C GLN A 144 6.45 -23.81 -1.54
N TYR A 145 5.94 -23.40 -0.37
CA TYR A 145 5.76 -21.99 -0.03
C TYR A 145 6.63 -21.52 1.15
N ARG A 146 7.46 -22.42 1.68
CA ARG A 146 8.26 -22.12 2.89
C ARG A 146 9.30 -21.01 2.68
N ASP A 147 9.75 -20.84 1.46
CA ASP A 147 10.69 -19.78 1.07
C ASP A 147 10.10 -18.36 1.19
N LYS A 148 8.78 -18.24 1.33
CA LYS A 148 8.10 -16.96 1.54
C LYS A 148 8.03 -16.56 3.02
N LEU A 149 8.36 -17.48 3.94
CA LEU A 149 8.24 -17.26 5.39
C LEU A 149 9.54 -16.67 5.93
N GLU A 150 9.47 -15.48 6.46
CA GLU A 150 10.64 -14.76 6.98
C GLU A 150 10.29 -14.06 8.30
N LEU A 151 11.31 -13.71 9.08
CA LEU A 151 11.12 -12.81 10.21
C LEU A 151 10.96 -11.39 9.69
N PHE A 152 9.99 -10.66 10.23
CA PHE A 152 9.79 -9.26 9.84
C PHE A 152 11.07 -8.43 10.07
N LEU A 153 11.75 -8.66 11.21
CA LEU A 153 12.96 -7.90 11.53
C LEU A 153 14.19 -8.30 10.68
N ASP A 154 14.09 -9.30 9.80
CA ASP A 154 15.15 -9.55 8.81
C ASP A 154 15.32 -8.38 7.84
N TYR A 155 14.31 -7.53 7.72
CA TYR A 155 14.36 -6.30 6.93
C TYR A 155 14.86 -5.08 7.71
N HIS A 156 14.98 -5.18 9.03
CA HIS A 156 15.48 -4.09 9.87
C HIS A 156 16.99 -3.92 9.67
N PRO A 157 17.49 -2.69 9.48
CA PRO A 157 18.92 -2.50 9.18
C PRO A 157 19.87 -3.04 10.23
N ASN A 158 19.45 -3.11 11.51
CA ASN A 158 20.36 -3.48 12.62
C ASN A 158 19.80 -4.60 13.49
N ARG A 159 18.71 -5.30 13.11
CA ARG A 159 18.07 -6.31 13.99
C ARG A 159 17.75 -7.63 13.28
N LYS A 160 18.48 -7.92 12.23
CA LYS A 160 18.28 -9.18 11.48
C LYS A 160 18.40 -10.38 12.42
N GLY A 161 17.47 -11.33 12.28
CA GLY A 161 17.40 -12.53 13.11
C GLY A 161 16.82 -12.31 14.50
N GLN A 162 16.24 -11.11 14.77
CA GLN A 162 15.60 -10.83 16.05
C GLN A 162 14.08 -10.89 15.92
N SER A 163 13.42 -10.98 17.07
CA SER A 163 11.96 -10.99 17.16
C SER A 163 11.43 -9.63 17.60
N VAL A 164 10.27 -9.22 17.05
CA VAL A 164 9.52 -8.06 17.57
C VAL A 164 8.98 -8.45 18.96
N PRO A 165 9.42 -7.79 20.04
CA PRO A 165 8.96 -8.18 21.36
C PRO A 165 7.46 -7.95 21.56
N ASP A 166 6.87 -8.72 22.47
CA ASP A 166 5.44 -8.53 22.78
C ASP A 166 5.30 -7.30 23.67
N PRO A 167 4.61 -6.24 23.20
CA PRO A 167 4.51 -5.01 23.97
C PRO A 167 3.64 -5.15 25.22
N TYR A 168 2.86 -6.20 25.33
CA TYR A 168 1.95 -6.42 26.46
C TYR A 168 2.69 -6.35 27.80
N TYR A 169 3.91 -6.91 27.86
CA TYR A 169 4.70 -6.97 29.09
C TYR A 169 5.54 -5.73 29.37
N GLY A 170 5.59 -4.76 28.44
CA GLY A 170 6.47 -3.59 28.54
C GLY A 170 5.77 -2.28 28.95
N GLY A 171 4.47 -2.31 29.19
CA GLY A 171 3.73 -1.08 29.48
C GLY A 171 3.78 -0.05 28.34
N ALA A 172 3.57 1.22 28.67
CA ALA A 172 3.55 2.30 27.67
C ALA A 172 4.87 2.42 26.88
N ASN A 173 6.00 2.23 27.55
CA ASN A 173 7.31 2.29 26.90
C ASN A 173 7.54 1.08 25.97
N GLY A 174 6.99 -0.08 26.32
CA GLY A 174 7.01 -1.28 25.47
C GLY A 174 6.29 -1.03 24.15
N PHE A 175 5.09 -0.46 24.20
CA PHE A 175 4.32 -0.13 23.01
C PHE A 175 5.08 0.87 22.11
N LYS A 176 5.65 1.93 22.71
CA LYS A 176 6.42 2.91 21.95
C LYS A 176 7.62 2.27 21.25
N SER A 177 8.39 1.49 21.97
CA SER A 177 9.59 0.83 21.45
C SER A 177 9.26 -0.13 20.30
N VAL A 178 8.20 -0.93 20.45
CA VAL A 178 7.73 -1.84 19.41
C VAL A 178 7.25 -1.06 18.19
N PHE A 179 6.53 0.03 18.41
CA PHE A 179 6.04 0.88 17.32
C PHE A 179 7.20 1.46 16.51
N ASP A 180 8.20 2.04 17.18
CA ASP A 180 9.40 2.60 16.52
C ASP A 180 10.11 1.54 15.68
N MET A 181 10.26 0.35 16.23
CA MET A 181 10.88 -0.79 15.54
C MET A 181 10.09 -1.21 14.30
N ILE A 182 8.77 -1.32 14.42
CA ILE A 182 7.89 -1.68 13.28
C ILE A 182 7.96 -0.60 12.19
N GLU A 183 7.94 0.67 12.60
CA GLU A 183 7.98 1.79 11.66
C GLU A 183 9.30 1.79 10.85
N GLU A 184 10.43 1.65 11.54
CA GLU A 184 11.75 1.58 10.89
C GLU A 184 11.85 0.37 9.94
N THR A 185 11.40 -0.80 10.41
CA THR A 185 11.43 -2.03 9.59
C THR A 185 10.53 -1.90 8.36
N SER A 186 9.33 -1.32 8.53
CA SER A 186 8.40 -1.12 7.40
C SER A 186 9.00 -0.25 6.31
N GLY A 187 9.71 0.82 6.70
CA GLY A 187 10.40 1.66 5.74
C GLY A 187 11.47 0.90 4.95
N ALA A 188 12.27 0.10 5.65
CA ALA A 188 13.32 -0.70 5.01
C ALA A 188 12.72 -1.81 4.11
N LEU A 189 11.62 -2.44 4.55
CA LEU A 189 10.90 -3.43 3.74
C LEU A 189 10.38 -2.82 2.44
N LEU A 190 9.83 -1.62 2.49
CA LEU A 190 9.33 -0.93 1.29
C LEU A 190 10.47 -0.69 0.29
N ILE A 191 11.61 -0.23 0.77
CA ILE A 191 12.81 -0.03 -0.06
C ILE A 191 13.23 -1.37 -0.69
N HIS A 192 13.32 -2.43 0.10
CA HIS A 192 13.70 -3.77 -0.36
C HIS A 192 12.76 -4.27 -1.48
N ILE A 193 11.44 -4.14 -1.28
CA ILE A 193 10.44 -4.60 -2.26
C ILE A 193 10.61 -3.81 -3.57
N ARG A 194 10.77 -2.49 -3.47
CA ARG A 194 10.96 -1.63 -4.65
C ARG A 194 12.20 -2.04 -5.45
N GLU A 195 13.31 -2.23 -4.78
CA GLU A 195 14.57 -2.60 -5.42
C GLU A 195 14.50 -4.00 -6.05
N LYS A 196 13.94 -4.95 -5.33
CA LYS A 196 13.86 -6.36 -5.75
C LYS A 196 12.94 -6.55 -6.96
N HIS A 197 11.84 -5.81 -7.01
CA HIS A 197 10.82 -5.97 -8.05
C HIS A 197 10.83 -4.87 -9.12
N GLY A 198 11.66 -3.84 -8.97
CA GLY A 198 11.80 -2.77 -9.95
C GLY A 198 10.58 -1.86 -10.06
N ILE A 199 9.88 -1.62 -8.94
CA ILE A 199 8.65 -0.81 -8.90
C ILE A 199 8.83 0.49 -8.13
#